data_f5c3857b3dc526b2782de633726adb7d
#
_entry.id   f5c3857b3dc526b2782de633726adb7d
#
_cell.length_a   1.000
_cell.length_b   1.000
_cell.length_c   1.000
_cell.angle_alpha   90.00
_cell.angle_beta   90.00
_cell.angle_gamma   90.00
#
_symmetry.space_group_name_H-M   'P 1'
#
loop_
_entity.id
_entity.type
_entity.pdbx_description
1 polymer ?
#
loop_
_entity_poly.entity_id
_entity_poly.type
_entity_poly.pdbx_seq_one_letter_code
_entity_poly.pdbx_strand_id
1 'polypeptide(L)'
;MGNGKKPTTMTFKNHKISSPLDKYIESIFYYKDFVPEHNIEKVIPTGNIFILIELDGFERKTFDNELESIGHFRNSWISGMHQKHLNISAHKNSEMLIIQFKSYGAYPFLKLPINELNNKVVQAEKYFEDSILKLREAIILKQSISDKFKIVEEWLLDIFDEKSIPPKEIIDFMKTLQSQPFSKHNELLKDYPKTSKNLIDQLKKYCGLTPKVFHRIFRFNTLLANINQKKEIVWTDIVYETGYSDQSHFIKEFQEFSGFNPTQFIKNGYNDSVPNFLPLDK
;
A
#
# COMPACT_ATOMS: atom_id res chain seq x y z
N MET A 1 -1.88 39.28 24.66
CA MET A 1 -0.63 38.68 24.20
C MET A 1 -0.98 37.28 23.68
N GLY A 2 -1.22 37.19 22.37
CA GLY A 2 -1.59 35.92 21.76
C GLY A 2 -0.33 35.08 21.52
N ASN A 3 -0.20 33.96 22.22
CA ASN A 3 0.76 32.93 21.88
C ASN A 3 0.38 32.30 20.53
N GLY A 4 0.94 32.86 19.45
CA GLY A 4 0.89 32.25 18.14
C GLY A 4 1.67 30.93 18.20
N LYS A 5 0.99 29.80 18.35
CA LYS A 5 1.58 28.49 18.09
C LYS A 5 2.11 28.51 16.65
N LYS A 6 3.42 28.35 16.47
CA LYS A 6 4.01 28.11 15.13
C LYS A 6 3.26 26.92 14.51
N PRO A 7 2.93 26.97 13.22
CA PRO A 7 2.33 25.84 12.57
C PRO A 7 3.24 24.62 12.75
N THR A 8 2.71 23.56 13.32
CA THR A 8 3.46 22.31 13.53
C THR A 8 3.72 21.73 12.14
N THR A 9 4.99 21.65 11.75
CA THR A 9 5.36 21.07 10.45
C THR A 9 5.31 19.55 10.57
N MET A 10 4.58 18.89 9.67
CA MET A 10 4.51 17.42 9.60
C MET A 10 5.93 16.83 9.58
N THR A 11 6.16 15.89 10.47
CA THR A 11 7.38 15.07 10.46
C THR A 11 7.12 13.82 9.63
N PHE A 12 7.94 13.59 8.60
CA PHE A 12 7.94 12.35 7.83
C PHE A 12 9.36 11.79 7.77
N LYS A 13 9.52 10.52 8.11
CA LYS A 13 10.79 9.80 8.05
C LYS A 13 10.61 8.44 7.42
N ASN A 14 11.47 8.13 6.46
CA ASN A 14 11.59 6.83 5.85
C ASN A 14 12.86 6.13 6.39
N HIS A 15 12.76 4.86 6.74
CA HIS A 15 13.84 4.07 7.29
C HIS A 15 14.42 3.14 6.23
N LYS A 16 15.75 3.16 6.11
CA LYS A 16 16.48 2.20 5.27
C LYS A 16 16.61 0.89 6.01
N ILE A 17 15.98 -0.14 5.48
CA ILE A 17 15.86 -1.45 6.09
C ILE A 17 17.15 -2.26 5.86
N SER A 18 17.58 -3.01 6.88
CA SER A 18 18.76 -3.86 6.84
C SER A 18 18.44 -5.26 6.31
N SER A 19 19.47 -5.94 5.77
CA SER A 19 19.36 -7.37 5.41
C SER A 19 19.12 -8.24 6.66
N PRO A 20 18.27 -9.28 6.58
CA PRO A 20 17.61 -9.83 5.39
C PRO A 20 16.25 -9.20 5.06
N LEU A 21 15.72 -8.30 5.89
CA LEU A 21 14.37 -7.73 5.78
C LEU A 21 14.17 -6.91 4.49
N ASP A 22 15.21 -6.24 4.00
CA ASP A 22 15.22 -5.45 2.77
C ASP A 22 14.79 -6.22 1.52
N LYS A 23 14.85 -7.56 1.55
CA LYS A 23 14.38 -8.43 0.47
C LYS A 23 12.86 -8.54 0.40
N TYR A 24 12.17 -8.29 1.51
CA TYR A 24 10.72 -8.53 1.68
C TYR A 24 9.93 -7.29 2.03
N ILE A 25 10.57 -6.32 2.69
CA ILE A 25 9.98 -5.06 3.11
C ILE A 25 10.40 -3.98 2.12
N GLU A 26 9.44 -3.21 1.62
CA GLU A 26 9.69 -2.10 0.72
C GLU A 26 10.14 -0.86 1.47
N SER A 27 9.44 -0.57 2.57
CA SER A 27 9.67 0.65 3.36
C SER A 27 9.11 0.50 4.77
N ILE A 28 9.74 1.18 5.73
CA ILE A 28 9.16 1.47 7.04
C ILE A 28 9.15 2.98 7.19
N PHE A 29 7.97 3.58 7.36
CA PHE A 29 7.88 5.01 7.56
C PHE A 29 7.16 5.37 8.84
N TYR A 30 7.56 6.53 9.34
CA TYR A 30 6.98 7.18 10.49
C TYR A 30 6.52 8.57 10.08
N TYR A 31 5.30 8.93 10.47
CA TYR A 31 4.87 10.31 10.42
C TYR A 31 4.21 10.76 11.72
N LYS A 32 4.29 12.07 11.94
CA LYS A 32 3.70 12.75 13.08
C LYS A 32 3.22 14.14 12.68
N ASP A 33 2.22 14.65 13.40
CA ASP A 33 1.65 15.97 13.18
C ASP A 33 1.11 16.17 11.75
N PHE A 34 0.54 15.11 11.15
CA PHE A 34 -0.18 15.21 9.89
C PHE A 34 -1.44 16.07 10.08
N VAL A 35 -1.64 17.06 9.20
CA VAL A 35 -2.77 18.00 9.27
C VAL A 35 -3.48 18.04 7.92
N PRO A 36 -4.31 17.04 7.61
CA PRO A 36 -5.13 17.05 6.40
C PRO A 36 -6.20 18.14 6.46
N GLU A 37 -6.56 18.68 5.30
CA GLU A 37 -7.69 19.62 5.14
C GLU A 37 -9.03 18.91 4.91
N HIS A 38 -9.05 17.57 5.01
CA HIS A 38 -10.16 16.68 4.76
C HIS A 38 -10.24 15.62 5.88
N ASN A 39 -11.36 14.90 5.96
CA ASN A 39 -11.60 13.88 6.99
C ASN A 39 -11.60 12.45 6.40
N ILE A 40 -11.76 12.31 5.10
CA ILE A 40 -11.79 11.01 4.41
C ILE A 40 -10.82 11.04 3.22
N GLU A 41 -10.01 9.99 3.12
CA GLU A 41 -9.07 9.77 2.01
C GLU A 41 -9.43 8.51 1.25
N LYS A 42 -9.30 8.59 -0.06
CA LYS A 42 -9.35 7.44 -0.95
C LYS A 42 -7.94 6.95 -1.22
N VAL A 43 -7.67 5.69 -0.89
CA VAL A 43 -6.37 5.04 -1.09
C VAL A 43 -6.42 4.16 -2.32
N ILE A 44 -5.54 4.42 -3.27
CA ILE A 44 -5.42 3.65 -4.52
C ILE A 44 -4.62 2.38 -4.27
N PRO A 45 -5.00 1.22 -4.85
CA PRO A 45 -4.25 -0.03 -4.73
C PRO A 45 -2.82 0.10 -5.23
N THR A 46 -1.85 -0.26 -4.41
CA THR A 46 -0.42 -0.26 -4.77
C THR A 46 0.10 -1.64 -5.17
N GLY A 47 -0.65 -2.70 -4.85
CA GLY A 47 -0.16 -4.08 -4.93
C GLY A 47 0.75 -4.48 -3.78
N ASN A 48 0.63 -3.80 -2.65
CA ASN A 48 1.37 -4.05 -1.41
C ASN A 48 0.43 -4.35 -0.25
N ILE A 49 0.95 -5.02 0.77
CA ILE A 49 0.33 -5.17 2.08
C ILE A 49 1.02 -4.21 3.05
N PHE A 50 0.24 -3.69 3.99
CA PHE A 50 0.74 -2.79 5.02
C PHE A 50 0.36 -3.28 6.40
N ILE A 51 1.27 -3.14 7.37
CA ILE A 51 0.95 -3.15 8.79
C ILE A 51 1.06 -1.70 9.27
N LEU A 52 -0.02 -1.20 9.88
CA LEU A 52 -0.10 0.14 10.41
C LEU A 52 -0.21 0.08 11.93
N ILE A 53 0.64 0.82 12.61
CA ILE A 53 0.71 0.90 14.07
C ILE A 53 0.38 2.34 14.47
N GLU A 54 -0.80 2.53 15.06
CA GLU A 54 -1.29 3.82 15.51
C GLU A 54 -0.58 4.22 16.81
N LEU A 55 0.05 5.37 16.82
CA LEU A 55 0.80 5.87 17.98
C LEU A 55 0.06 7.01 18.69
N ASP A 56 -1.06 7.45 18.11
CA ASP A 56 -2.01 8.38 18.70
C ASP A 56 -3.22 7.65 19.33
N GLY A 57 -4.20 8.40 19.80
CA GLY A 57 -5.42 7.85 20.41
C GLY A 57 -6.61 7.82 19.48
N PHE A 58 -6.45 8.10 18.18
CA PHE A 58 -7.57 8.16 17.27
C PHE A 58 -8.06 6.77 16.86
N GLU A 59 -9.36 6.68 16.63
CA GLU A 59 -9.97 5.53 15.98
C GLU A 59 -9.97 5.76 14.47
N ARG A 60 -9.31 4.88 13.73
CA ARG A 60 -9.35 4.87 12.27
C ARG A 60 -10.60 4.15 11.80
N LYS A 61 -11.20 4.66 10.73
CA LYS A 61 -12.39 4.08 10.11
C LYS A 61 -12.12 3.75 8.66
N THR A 62 -12.74 2.69 8.20
CA THR A 62 -12.88 2.41 6.77
C THR A 62 -14.32 2.60 6.35
N PHE A 63 -14.54 2.98 5.10
CA PHE A 63 -15.86 3.32 4.58
C PHE A 63 -16.13 2.58 3.28
N ASP A 64 -17.40 2.29 3.02
CA ASP A 64 -17.87 1.83 1.71
C ASP A 64 -17.96 2.97 0.68
N ASN A 65 -18.59 2.71 -0.47
CA ASN A 65 -18.73 3.72 -1.52
C ASN A 65 -19.77 4.80 -1.17
N GLU A 66 -20.72 4.50 -0.29
CA GLU A 66 -21.73 5.40 0.24
C GLU A 66 -21.24 6.22 1.44
N LEU A 67 -19.96 6.03 1.81
CA LEU A 67 -19.27 6.64 2.96
C LEU A 67 -19.85 6.22 4.32
N GLU A 68 -20.50 5.06 4.37
CA GLU A 68 -20.89 4.44 5.63
C GLU A 68 -19.70 3.68 6.24
N SER A 69 -19.55 3.78 7.57
CA SER A 69 -18.42 3.16 8.26
C SER A 69 -18.58 1.64 8.33
N ILE A 70 -17.59 0.90 7.81
CA ILE A 70 -17.57 -0.56 7.75
C ILE A 70 -16.47 -1.22 8.59
N GLY A 71 -15.56 -0.43 9.16
CA GLY A 71 -14.48 -0.94 10.01
C GLY A 71 -13.92 0.11 10.96
N HIS A 72 -13.45 -0.35 12.13
CA HIS A 72 -12.91 0.49 13.20
C HIS A 72 -11.61 -0.10 13.74
N PHE A 73 -10.55 0.71 13.82
CA PHE A 73 -9.20 0.29 14.19
C PHE A 73 -8.55 1.32 15.12
N ARG A 74 -7.89 0.88 16.20
CA ARG A 74 -7.29 1.79 17.20
C ARG A 74 -5.80 1.63 17.42
N ASN A 75 -5.31 0.41 17.51
CA ASN A 75 -3.92 0.15 17.92
C ASN A 75 -3.05 -0.23 16.73
N SER A 76 -3.47 -1.27 16.04
CA SER A 76 -2.77 -1.73 14.84
C SER A 76 -3.72 -2.44 13.89
N TRP A 77 -3.40 -2.39 12.61
CA TRP A 77 -4.22 -3.01 11.59
C TRP A 77 -3.40 -3.40 10.37
N ILE A 78 -3.90 -4.38 9.64
CA ILE A 78 -3.33 -4.84 8.39
C ILE A 78 -4.26 -4.39 7.28
N SER A 79 -3.72 -3.60 6.34
CA SER A 79 -4.35 -3.35 5.05
C SER A 79 -3.87 -4.42 4.10
N GLY A 80 -4.77 -5.32 3.73
CA GLY A 80 -4.48 -6.46 2.86
C GLY A 80 -4.29 -6.04 1.39
N MET A 81 -4.36 -7.02 0.49
CA MET A 81 -4.17 -6.79 -0.94
C MET A 81 -5.47 -6.28 -1.57
N HIS A 82 -5.53 -4.98 -1.86
CA HIS A 82 -6.70 -4.35 -2.46
C HIS A 82 -6.68 -4.41 -3.98
N GLN A 83 -7.84 -4.64 -4.58
CA GLN A 83 -8.07 -4.64 -6.04
C GLN A 83 -8.81 -3.40 -6.52
N LYS A 84 -9.37 -2.63 -5.58
CA LYS A 84 -10.05 -1.35 -5.78
C LYS A 84 -9.58 -0.38 -4.73
N HIS A 85 -9.93 0.90 -4.88
CA HIS A 85 -9.66 1.90 -3.87
C HIS A 85 -10.29 1.53 -2.51
N LEU A 86 -9.67 2.02 -1.45
CA LEU A 86 -10.14 1.94 -0.07
C LEU A 86 -10.40 3.36 0.44
N ASN A 87 -11.53 3.58 1.10
CA ASN A 87 -11.81 4.86 1.76
C ASN A 87 -11.46 4.73 3.25
N ILE A 88 -10.64 5.64 3.78
CA ILE A 88 -10.19 5.66 5.18
C ILE A 88 -10.39 7.04 5.80
N SER A 89 -10.51 7.08 7.13
CA SER A 89 -10.53 8.35 7.85
C SER A 89 -9.14 9.00 7.89
N ALA A 90 -9.10 10.33 7.74
CA ALA A 90 -7.94 11.16 7.97
C ALA A 90 -8.12 11.98 9.25
N HIS A 91 -7.08 12.13 10.07
CA HIS A 91 -7.15 12.83 11.34
C HIS A 91 -6.02 13.85 11.47
N LYS A 92 -6.33 15.03 12.01
CA LYS A 92 -5.33 16.04 12.34
C LYS A 92 -4.48 15.58 13.52
N ASN A 93 -3.19 15.91 13.46
CA ASN A 93 -2.19 15.56 14.48
C ASN A 93 -1.99 14.04 14.63
N SER A 94 -2.20 13.29 13.56
CA SER A 94 -1.94 11.85 13.53
C SER A 94 -0.47 11.53 13.75
N GLU A 95 -0.22 10.43 14.47
CA GLU A 95 1.11 9.82 14.62
C GLU A 95 1.00 8.32 14.32
N MET A 96 1.79 7.83 13.37
CA MET A 96 1.70 6.45 12.89
C MET A 96 3.05 5.93 12.41
N LEU A 97 3.28 4.64 12.61
CA LEU A 97 4.36 3.89 11.98
C LEU A 97 3.75 2.87 11.00
N ILE A 98 4.29 2.80 9.80
CA ILE A 98 3.78 1.97 8.72
C ILE A 98 4.89 1.07 8.19
N ILE A 99 4.61 -0.22 8.09
CA ILE A 99 5.45 -1.22 7.46
C ILE A 99 4.82 -1.59 6.13
N GLN A 100 5.49 -1.28 5.03
CA GLN A 100 5.07 -1.63 3.69
C GLN A 100 5.85 -2.84 3.20
N PHE A 101 5.17 -3.93 2.92
CA PHE A 101 5.79 -5.11 2.33
C PHE A 101 5.89 -4.96 0.81
N LYS A 102 6.92 -5.58 0.23
CA LYS A 102 6.94 -5.84 -1.21
C LYS A 102 5.77 -6.73 -1.58
N SER A 103 5.31 -6.66 -2.81
CA SER A 103 4.11 -7.40 -3.26
C SER A 103 4.19 -8.92 -3.05
N TYR A 104 5.39 -9.47 -2.82
CA TYR A 104 5.67 -10.86 -2.50
C TYR A 104 6.25 -11.06 -1.09
N GLY A 105 6.33 -10.01 -0.27
CA GLY A 105 7.14 -9.99 0.94
C GLY A 105 6.40 -10.34 2.23
N ALA A 106 5.07 -10.30 2.27
CA ALA A 106 4.33 -10.40 3.52
C ALA A 106 4.19 -11.83 4.08
N TYR A 107 4.22 -12.85 3.21
CA TYR A 107 3.93 -14.24 3.58
C TYR A 107 4.86 -14.80 4.69
N PRO A 108 6.19 -14.55 4.71
CA PRO A 108 7.08 -15.04 5.77
C PRO A 108 6.78 -14.48 7.16
N PHE A 109 6.06 -13.38 7.25
CA PHE A 109 5.69 -12.72 8.51
C PHE A 109 4.29 -13.10 8.95
N LEU A 110 3.34 -13.18 8.01
CA LEU A 110 1.93 -13.45 8.30
C LEU A 110 1.61 -14.94 8.39
N LYS A 111 2.36 -15.81 7.68
CA LYS A 111 2.25 -17.29 7.69
C LYS A 111 0.84 -17.81 7.34
N LEU A 112 0.11 -17.05 6.54
CA LEU A 112 -1.23 -17.40 6.06
C LEU A 112 -1.34 -17.12 4.56
N PRO A 113 -2.22 -17.81 3.84
CA PRO A 113 -2.48 -17.52 2.43
C PRO A 113 -2.92 -16.06 2.24
N ILE A 114 -2.11 -15.28 1.51
CA ILE A 114 -2.30 -13.82 1.39
C ILE A 114 -3.65 -13.44 0.77
N ASN A 115 -4.21 -14.30 -0.08
CA ASN A 115 -5.54 -14.08 -0.64
C ASN A 115 -6.68 -14.04 0.40
N GLU A 116 -6.45 -14.53 1.62
CA GLU A 116 -7.42 -14.40 2.72
C GLU A 116 -7.60 -12.95 3.20
N LEU A 117 -6.61 -12.10 2.91
CA LEU A 117 -6.62 -10.67 3.23
C LEU A 117 -7.06 -9.79 2.04
N ASN A 118 -7.46 -10.37 0.91
CA ASN A 118 -7.86 -9.59 -0.26
C ASN A 118 -9.07 -8.69 0.03
N ASN A 119 -8.93 -7.39 -0.30
CA ASN A 119 -9.93 -6.34 -0.08
C ASN A 119 -10.40 -6.23 1.38
N LYS A 120 -9.54 -6.60 2.32
CA LYS A 120 -9.84 -6.52 3.75
C LYS A 120 -8.86 -5.61 4.47
N VAL A 121 -9.40 -4.91 5.45
CA VAL A 121 -8.65 -4.30 6.53
C VAL A 121 -9.01 -5.07 7.81
N VAL A 122 -8.03 -5.51 8.56
CA VAL A 122 -8.21 -6.36 9.74
C VAL A 122 -7.36 -5.87 10.91
N GLN A 123 -7.81 -6.11 12.13
CA GLN A 123 -7.01 -5.83 13.33
C GLN A 123 -5.76 -6.73 13.32
N ALA A 124 -4.59 -6.14 13.50
CA ALA A 124 -3.32 -6.88 13.46
C ALA A 124 -3.16 -7.81 14.65
N GLU A 125 -3.78 -7.49 15.77
CA GLU A 125 -3.84 -8.30 17.00
C GLU A 125 -4.40 -9.71 16.75
N LYS A 126 -5.28 -9.86 15.73
CA LYS A 126 -5.82 -11.16 15.34
C LYS A 126 -4.75 -12.14 14.84
N TYR A 127 -3.63 -11.62 14.34
CA TYR A 127 -2.56 -12.41 13.72
C TYR A 127 -1.27 -12.41 14.53
N PHE A 128 -1.02 -11.35 15.28
CA PHE A 128 0.21 -11.18 16.07
C PHE A 128 -0.05 -11.20 17.59
N GLU A 129 -1.32 -11.33 18.00
CA GLU A 129 -1.73 -11.38 19.41
C GLU A 129 -1.13 -10.22 20.21
N ASP A 130 -0.65 -10.50 21.41
CA ASP A 130 -0.04 -9.51 22.30
C ASP A 130 1.29 -8.96 21.80
N SER A 131 1.96 -9.63 20.83
CA SER A 131 3.29 -9.21 20.39
C SER A 131 3.25 -7.84 19.70
N ILE A 132 2.23 -7.57 18.88
CA ILE A 132 2.07 -6.28 18.20
C ILE A 132 1.67 -5.16 19.18
N LEU A 133 0.91 -5.47 20.24
CA LEU A 133 0.55 -4.51 21.28
C LEU A 133 1.79 -4.13 22.11
N LYS A 134 2.60 -5.09 22.50
CA LYS A 134 3.90 -4.86 23.18
C LYS A 134 4.85 -4.04 22.30
N LEU A 135 4.91 -4.35 21.00
CA LEU A 135 5.66 -3.54 20.05
C LEU A 135 5.19 -2.09 20.04
N ARG A 136 3.88 -1.86 19.92
CA ARG A 136 3.28 -0.52 19.94
C ARG A 136 3.64 0.25 21.20
N GLU A 137 3.49 -0.36 22.39
CA GLU A 137 3.86 0.24 23.67
C GLU A 137 5.36 0.60 23.72
N ALA A 138 6.22 -0.32 23.27
CA ALA A 138 7.65 -0.08 23.22
C ALA A 138 7.99 1.09 22.27
N ILE A 139 7.33 1.22 21.10
CA ILE A 139 7.51 2.35 20.17
C ILE A 139 7.09 3.68 20.84
N ILE A 140 5.96 3.72 21.54
CA ILE A 140 5.45 4.93 22.20
C ILE A 140 6.45 5.43 23.26
N LEU A 141 7.09 4.54 23.99
CA LEU A 141 8.07 4.89 25.04
C LEU A 141 9.38 5.47 24.46
N LYS A 142 9.69 5.26 23.17
CA LYS A 142 10.92 5.79 22.57
C LYS A 142 10.76 7.24 22.13
N GLN A 143 11.74 8.08 22.54
CA GLN A 143 11.79 9.49 22.14
C GLN A 143 12.41 9.66 20.75
N SER A 144 13.42 8.87 20.42
CA SER A 144 14.12 8.94 19.14
C SER A 144 13.38 8.15 18.07
N ILE A 145 13.18 8.74 16.88
CA ILE A 145 12.59 8.06 15.71
C ILE A 145 13.48 6.89 15.28
N SER A 146 14.80 7.03 15.39
CA SER A 146 15.76 5.96 15.08
C SER A 146 15.54 4.74 15.97
N ASP A 147 15.31 4.96 17.28
CA ASP A 147 15.03 3.85 18.21
C ASP A 147 13.67 3.21 17.94
N LYS A 148 12.67 4.00 17.51
CA LYS A 148 11.37 3.45 17.07
C LYS A 148 11.56 2.48 15.89
N PHE A 149 12.35 2.85 14.88
CA PHE A 149 12.63 1.98 13.74
C PHE A 149 13.41 0.72 14.15
N LYS A 150 14.40 0.87 15.01
CA LYS A 150 15.21 -0.27 15.48
C LYS A 150 14.36 -1.33 16.15
N ILE A 151 13.46 -0.94 17.05
CA ILE A 151 12.54 -1.89 17.72
C ILE A 151 11.64 -2.61 16.70
N VAL A 152 11.18 -1.89 15.68
CA VAL A 152 10.36 -2.50 14.63
C VAL A 152 11.16 -3.52 13.81
N GLU A 153 12.41 -3.22 13.46
CA GLU A 153 13.28 -4.20 12.77
C GLU A 153 13.53 -5.42 13.65
N GLU A 154 13.82 -5.25 14.93
CA GLU A 154 14.02 -6.34 15.89
C GLU A 154 12.77 -7.25 15.98
N TRP A 155 11.57 -6.65 16.09
CA TRP A 155 10.31 -7.39 16.08
C TRP A 155 10.06 -8.12 14.76
N LEU A 156 10.35 -7.47 13.62
CA LEU A 156 10.20 -8.09 12.31
C LEU A 156 11.15 -9.29 12.14
N LEU A 157 12.39 -9.21 12.65
CA LEU A 157 13.32 -10.32 12.63
C LEU A 157 12.82 -11.49 13.51
N ASP A 158 12.20 -11.21 14.64
CA ASP A 158 11.66 -12.23 15.56
C ASP A 158 10.49 -13.01 14.94
N ILE A 159 9.61 -12.34 14.21
CA ILE A 159 8.44 -12.98 13.57
C ILE A 159 8.75 -13.58 12.18
N PHE A 160 9.91 -13.28 11.60
CA PHE A 160 10.31 -13.73 10.26
C PHE A 160 10.55 -15.22 10.21
N ASP A 161 9.90 -15.92 9.29
CA ASP A 161 10.08 -17.35 9.07
C ASP A 161 10.71 -17.61 7.72
N GLU A 162 12.01 -17.94 7.73
CA GLU A 162 12.78 -18.28 6.52
C GLU A 162 12.19 -19.46 5.74
N LYS A 163 11.52 -20.41 6.42
CA LYS A 163 10.90 -21.57 5.77
C LYS A 163 9.64 -21.21 4.99
N SER A 164 9.08 -20.05 5.26
CA SER A 164 7.88 -19.51 4.61
C SER A 164 8.19 -18.56 3.45
N ILE A 165 9.46 -18.44 3.04
CA ILE A 165 9.83 -17.60 1.88
C ILE A 165 9.15 -18.15 0.61
N PRO A 166 8.50 -17.30 -0.20
CA PRO A 166 7.94 -17.71 -1.47
C PRO A 166 9.00 -18.32 -2.40
N PRO A 167 8.66 -19.32 -3.24
CA PRO A 167 9.58 -19.86 -4.21
C PRO A 167 10.25 -18.79 -5.07
N LYS A 168 11.53 -18.98 -5.39
CA LYS A 168 12.32 -18.02 -6.16
C LYS A 168 11.64 -17.62 -7.47
N GLU A 169 11.07 -18.59 -8.19
CA GLU A 169 10.35 -18.37 -9.44
C GLU A 169 9.14 -17.44 -9.30
N ILE A 170 8.50 -17.41 -8.12
CA ILE A 170 7.39 -16.50 -7.83
C ILE A 170 7.92 -15.09 -7.57
N ILE A 171 9.00 -14.96 -6.80
CA ILE A 171 9.65 -13.67 -6.53
C ILE A 171 10.17 -13.06 -7.85
N ASP A 172 10.84 -13.85 -8.68
CA ASP A 172 11.39 -13.39 -9.97
C ASP A 172 10.26 -12.98 -10.92
N PHE A 173 9.17 -13.75 -10.98
CA PHE A 173 8.01 -13.41 -11.79
C PHE A 173 7.38 -12.07 -11.34
N MET A 174 7.21 -11.86 -10.03
CA MET A 174 6.69 -10.60 -9.49
C MET A 174 7.58 -9.40 -9.82
N LYS A 175 8.90 -9.57 -9.74
CA LYS A 175 9.86 -8.53 -10.17
C LYS A 175 9.74 -8.22 -11.66
N THR A 176 9.55 -9.23 -12.49
CA THR A 176 9.32 -9.04 -13.94
C THR A 176 8.03 -8.26 -14.19
N LEU A 177 6.92 -8.61 -13.52
CA LEU A 177 5.66 -7.85 -13.64
C LEU A 177 5.83 -6.36 -13.26
N GLN A 178 6.60 -6.09 -12.19
CA GLN A 178 6.85 -4.71 -11.74
C GLN A 178 7.74 -3.92 -12.69
N SER A 179 8.78 -4.56 -13.25
CA SER A 179 9.74 -3.90 -14.14
C SER A 179 9.21 -3.72 -15.58
N GLN A 180 8.19 -4.48 -15.98
CA GLN A 180 7.63 -4.47 -17.32
C GLN A 180 6.11 -4.22 -17.34
N PRO A 181 5.61 -3.14 -16.72
CA PRO A 181 4.18 -2.93 -16.50
C PRO A 181 3.37 -2.70 -17.78
N PHE A 182 4.01 -2.29 -18.88
CA PHE A 182 3.38 -2.02 -20.18
C PHE A 182 3.54 -3.15 -21.20
N SER A 183 4.27 -4.21 -20.87
CA SER A 183 4.41 -5.39 -21.71
C SER A 183 3.09 -6.15 -21.87
N LYS A 184 2.94 -6.91 -22.94
CA LYS A 184 1.75 -7.76 -23.10
C LYS A 184 1.75 -8.88 -22.06
N HIS A 185 0.62 -9.03 -21.36
CA HIS A 185 0.48 -10.00 -20.27
C HIS A 185 0.87 -11.44 -20.68
N ASN A 186 0.46 -11.85 -21.87
CA ASN A 186 0.76 -13.20 -22.37
C ASN A 186 2.26 -13.42 -22.65
N GLU A 187 3.02 -12.38 -22.93
CA GLU A 187 4.48 -12.47 -23.11
C GLU A 187 5.17 -12.71 -21.76
N LEU A 188 4.75 -12.00 -20.73
CA LEU A 188 5.27 -12.17 -19.36
C LEU A 188 5.03 -13.58 -18.77
N LEU A 189 3.96 -14.25 -19.21
CA LEU A 189 3.65 -15.61 -18.76
C LEU A 189 4.54 -16.69 -19.38
N LYS A 190 5.16 -16.43 -20.55
CA LYS A 190 5.95 -17.43 -21.28
C LYS A 190 7.19 -17.88 -20.53
N ASP A 191 7.79 -16.98 -19.77
CA ASP A 191 9.06 -17.24 -19.07
C ASP A 191 8.86 -17.96 -17.73
N TYR A 192 7.61 -18.21 -17.32
CA TYR A 192 7.35 -18.97 -16.10
C TYR A 192 7.55 -20.47 -16.35
N PRO A 193 8.37 -21.17 -15.52
CA PRO A 193 8.83 -22.54 -15.82
C PRO A 193 7.77 -23.64 -15.60
N LYS A 194 6.59 -23.29 -15.08
CA LYS A 194 5.51 -24.24 -14.78
C LYS A 194 4.22 -23.82 -15.49
N THR A 195 3.10 -24.51 -15.20
CA THR A 195 1.80 -24.20 -15.84
C THR A 195 1.23 -22.88 -15.33
N SER A 196 0.41 -22.22 -16.17
CA SER A 196 -0.32 -21.01 -15.78
C SER A 196 -1.24 -21.24 -14.58
N LYS A 197 -1.82 -22.44 -14.43
CA LYS A 197 -2.60 -22.79 -13.24
C LYS A 197 -1.74 -22.77 -11.98
N ASN A 198 -0.56 -23.40 -12.02
CA ASN A 198 0.36 -23.39 -10.90
C ASN A 198 0.75 -21.94 -10.53
N LEU A 199 1.08 -21.09 -11.51
CA LEU A 199 1.41 -19.70 -11.27
C LEU A 199 0.27 -18.94 -10.56
N ILE A 200 -0.97 -19.11 -11.02
CA ILE A 200 -2.14 -18.47 -10.41
C ILE A 200 -2.31 -18.91 -8.95
N ASP A 201 -2.22 -20.22 -8.69
CA ASP A 201 -2.40 -20.77 -7.34
C ASP A 201 -1.28 -20.29 -6.39
N GLN A 202 -0.04 -20.31 -6.86
CA GLN A 202 1.12 -19.84 -6.07
C GLN A 202 1.04 -18.33 -5.81
N LEU A 203 0.72 -17.50 -6.80
CA LEU A 203 0.57 -16.06 -6.61
C LEU A 203 -0.56 -15.71 -5.67
N LYS A 204 -1.71 -16.39 -5.76
CA LYS A 204 -2.79 -16.20 -4.79
C LYS A 204 -2.32 -16.53 -3.37
N LYS A 205 -1.62 -17.64 -3.19
CA LYS A 205 -1.13 -18.05 -1.88
C LYS A 205 -0.12 -17.06 -1.30
N TYR A 206 0.93 -16.74 -2.04
CA TYR A 206 2.08 -15.97 -1.52
C TYR A 206 1.94 -14.46 -1.66
N CYS A 207 1.18 -14.00 -2.65
CA CYS A 207 1.09 -12.58 -3.00
C CYS A 207 -0.36 -12.03 -2.95
N GLY A 208 -1.36 -12.90 -2.93
CA GLY A 208 -2.77 -12.55 -2.76
C GLY A 208 -3.58 -12.48 -4.03
N LEU A 209 -3.04 -11.99 -5.14
CA LEU A 209 -3.77 -11.73 -6.37
C LEU A 209 -3.31 -12.61 -7.54
N THR A 210 -4.07 -12.62 -8.62
CA THR A 210 -3.67 -13.29 -9.87
C THR A 210 -2.64 -12.45 -10.64
N PRO A 211 -1.85 -13.09 -11.54
CA PRO A 211 -0.88 -12.36 -12.38
C PRO A 211 -1.52 -11.19 -13.15
N LYS A 212 -2.71 -11.41 -13.71
CA LYS A 212 -3.42 -10.40 -14.48
C LYS A 212 -3.82 -9.19 -13.65
N VAL A 213 -4.27 -9.40 -12.40
CA VAL A 213 -4.68 -8.30 -11.52
C VAL A 213 -3.45 -7.50 -11.07
N PHE A 214 -2.34 -8.17 -10.67
CA PHE A 214 -1.09 -7.49 -10.35
C PHE A 214 -0.58 -6.66 -11.51
N HIS A 215 -0.56 -7.22 -12.72
CA HIS A 215 -0.10 -6.51 -13.91
C HIS A 215 -0.91 -5.23 -14.17
N ARG A 216 -2.24 -5.28 -14.01
CA ARG A 216 -3.12 -4.11 -14.11
C ARG A 216 -2.79 -3.05 -13.04
N ILE A 217 -2.59 -3.46 -11.79
CA ILE A 217 -2.26 -2.56 -10.69
C ILE A 217 -0.89 -1.89 -10.93
N PHE A 218 0.13 -2.64 -11.32
CA PHE A 218 1.47 -2.07 -11.57
C PHE A 218 1.46 -1.14 -12.77
N ARG A 219 0.76 -1.50 -13.85
CA ARG A 219 0.54 -0.62 -15.00
C ARG A 219 -0.10 0.70 -14.58
N PHE A 220 -1.16 0.63 -13.76
CA PHE A 220 -1.86 1.81 -13.29
C PHE A 220 -0.98 2.70 -12.39
N ASN A 221 -0.23 2.12 -11.45
CA ASN A 221 0.67 2.91 -10.60
C ASN A 221 1.81 3.55 -11.40
N THR A 222 2.37 2.85 -12.39
CA THR A 222 3.40 3.42 -13.28
C THR A 222 2.82 4.54 -14.14
N LEU A 223 1.59 4.39 -14.62
CA LEU A 223 0.87 5.45 -15.33
C LEU A 223 0.70 6.70 -14.43
N LEU A 224 0.27 6.54 -13.18
CA LEU A 224 0.15 7.66 -12.24
C LEU A 224 1.49 8.37 -12.01
N ALA A 225 2.57 7.61 -11.83
CA ALA A 225 3.91 8.18 -11.69
C ALA A 225 4.37 8.95 -12.94
N ASN A 226 4.02 8.47 -14.13
CA ASN A 226 4.34 9.15 -15.40
C ASN A 226 3.53 10.43 -15.59
N ILE A 227 2.26 10.45 -15.18
CA ILE A 227 1.40 11.66 -15.23
C ILE A 227 2.02 12.79 -14.43
N ASN A 228 2.58 12.51 -13.25
CA ASN A 228 3.21 13.49 -12.37
C ASN A 228 4.39 14.23 -12.98
N GLN A 229 5.07 13.60 -13.90
CA GLN A 229 6.26 14.16 -14.55
C GLN A 229 5.90 15.03 -15.77
N LYS A 230 4.64 15.00 -16.23
CA LYS A 230 4.20 15.73 -17.43
C LYS A 230 3.66 17.11 -17.06
N LYS A 231 4.16 18.16 -17.74
CA LYS A 231 3.64 19.54 -17.59
C LYS A 231 2.22 19.69 -18.15
N GLU A 232 1.89 18.89 -19.16
CA GLU A 232 0.59 18.87 -19.82
C GLU A 232 0.16 17.41 -20.02
N ILE A 233 -1.09 17.10 -19.70
CA ILE A 233 -1.63 15.74 -19.77
C ILE A 233 -2.52 15.61 -20.99
N VAL A 234 -2.02 14.86 -21.98
CA VAL A 234 -2.80 14.46 -23.17
C VAL A 234 -3.19 13.00 -23.01
N TRP A 235 -4.45 12.74 -22.68
CA TRP A 235 -4.93 11.40 -22.33
C TRP A 235 -4.82 10.38 -23.46
N THR A 236 -4.96 10.81 -24.73
CA THR A 236 -4.80 9.94 -25.90
C THR A 236 -3.39 9.38 -26.00
N ASP A 237 -2.38 10.19 -25.74
CA ASP A 237 -0.98 9.79 -25.77
C ASP A 237 -0.68 8.79 -24.64
N ILE A 238 -1.20 9.06 -23.45
CA ILE A 238 -1.06 8.17 -22.30
C ILE A 238 -1.68 6.80 -22.57
N VAL A 239 -2.87 6.74 -23.14
CA VAL A 239 -3.54 5.48 -23.52
C VAL A 239 -2.65 4.66 -24.47
N TYR A 240 -2.08 5.33 -25.48
CA TYR A 240 -1.20 4.68 -26.47
C TYR A 240 0.10 4.18 -25.81
N GLU A 241 0.78 5.02 -25.03
CA GLU A 241 2.06 4.70 -24.36
C GLU A 241 1.94 3.56 -23.35
N THR A 242 0.78 3.39 -22.71
CA THR A 242 0.58 2.47 -21.59
C THR A 242 -0.07 1.14 -21.95
N GLY A 243 -0.25 0.88 -23.27
CA GLY A 243 -0.68 -0.42 -23.80
C GLY A 243 -2.15 -0.76 -23.53
N TYR A 244 -3.02 0.23 -23.33
CA TYR A 244 -4.47 0.02 -23.34
C TYR A 244 -4.95 -0.20 -24.79
N SER A 245 -5.97 -1.05 -24.96
CA SER A 245 -6.55 -1.35 -26.28
C SER A 245 -7.27 -0.15 -26.89
N ASP A 246 -7.91 0.66 -26.02
CA ASP A 246 -8.68 1.84 -26.40
C ASP A 246 -8.95 2.72 -25.18
N GLN A 247 -9.44 3.93 -25.45
CA GLN A 247 -9.74 4.93 -24.41
C GLN A 247 -10.86 4.49 -23.46
N SER A 248 -11.85 3.73 -23.93
CA SER A 248 -12.94 3.25 -23.08
C SER A 248 -12.46 2.23 -22.06
N HIS A 249 -11.57 1.33 -22.47
CA HIS A 249 -10.92 0.38 -21.56
C HIS A 249 -10.08 1.11 -20.49
N PHE A 250 -9.28 2.09 -20.94
CA PHE A 250 -8.50 2.95 -20.02
C PHE A 250 -9.39 3.66 -18.99
N ILE A 251 -10.45 4.36 -19.41
CA ILE A 251 -11.34 5.09 -18.49
C ILE A 251 -12.01 4.13 -17.49
N LYS A 252 -12.47 2.96 -17.92
CA LYS A 252 -13.08 1.96 -17.02
C LYS A 252 -12.10 1.46 -15.98
N GLU A 253 -10.88 1.13 -16.37
CA GLU A 253 -9.84 0.67 -15.45
C GLU A 253 -9.41 1.78 -14.50
N PHE A 254 -9.30 3.01 -14.99
CA PHE A 254 -8.99 4.18 -14.16
C PHE A 254 -10.04 4.40 -13.08
N GLN A 255 -11.32 4.33 -13.45
CA GLN A 255 -12.44 4.44 -12.49
C GLN A 255 -12.47 3.28 -11.49
N GLU A 256 -12.17 2.04 -11.94
CA GLU A 256 -12.12 0.87 -11.06
C GLU A 256 -11.10 1.04 -9.94
N PHE A 257 -9.90 1.54 -10.26
CA PHE A 257 -8.82 1.68 -9.29
C PHE A 257 -8.91 2.98 -8.47
N SER A 258 -9.23 4.10 -9.09
CA SER A 258 -9.23 5.40 -8.41
C SER A 258 -10.59 5.84 -7.88
N GLY A 259 -11.69 5.26 -8.41
CA GLY A 259 -13.05 5.73 -8.16
C GLY A 259 -13.41 7.03 -8.89
N PHE A 260 -12.52 7.58 -9.72
CA PHE A 260 -12.72 8.80 -10.49
C PHE A 260 -12.45 8.57 -11.96
N ASN A 261 -13.07 9.36 -12.84
CA ASN A 261 -12.58 9.41 -14.21
C ASN A 261 -11.26 10.23 -14.27
N PRO A 262 -10.44 10.08 -15.33
CA PRO A 262 -9.14 10.74 -15.41
C PRO A 262 -9.17 12.25 -15.21
N THR A 263 -10.17 12.94 -15.75
CA THR A 263 -10.31 14.40 -15.63
C THR A 263 -10.69 14.83 -14.22
N GLN A 264 -11.59 14.10 -13.57
CA GLN A 264 -11.97 14.35 -12.17
C GLN A 264 -10.79 14.11 -11.23
N PHE A 265 -9.99 13.05 -11.49
CA PHE A 265 -8.84 12.72 -10.68
C PHE A 265 -7.84 13.88 -10.58
N ILE A 266 -7.52 14.52 -11.72
CA ILE A 266 -6.62 15.68 -11.74
C ILE A 266 -7.25 16.89 -11.04
N LYS A 267 -8.56 17.14 -11.24
CA LYS A 267 -9.27 18.26 -10.61
C LYS A 267 -9.38 18.12 -9.09
N ASN A 268 -9.47 16.91 -8.56
CA ASN A 268 -9.62 16.65 -7.12
C ASN A 268 -8.32 16.78 -6.32
N GLY A 269 -7.27 17.34 -6.92
CA GLY A 269 -6.04 17.69 -6.21
C GLY A 269 -5.12 16.49 -6.00
N TYR A 270 -4.95 15.69 -7.07
CA TYR A 270 -3.88 14.73 -7.12
C TYR A 270 -2.55 15.38 -6.68
N ASN A 271 -1.91 14.79 -5.66
CA ASN A 271 -0.70 15.32 -5.05
C ASN A 271 0.49 14.44 -5.41
N ASP A 272 1.49 15.03 -6.04
CA ASP A 272 2.71 14.36 -6.46
C ASP A 272 3.50 13.71 -5.31
N SER A 273 3.39 14.27 -4.11
CA SER A 273 4.12 13.79 -2.93
C SER A 273 3.50 12.51 -2.32
N VAL A 274 2.20 12.27 -2.55
CA VAL A 274 1.44 11.13 -2.04
C VAL A 274 0.42 10.63 -3.08
N PRO A 275 0.90 10.06 -4.19
CA PRO A 275 0.09 9.82 -5.38
C PRO A 275 -1.08 8.84 -5.20
N ASN A 276 -1.04 8.03 -4.16
CA ASN A 276 -2.04 7.02 -3.88
C ASN A 276 -3.12 7.47 -2.88
N PHE A 277 -3.06 8.70 -2.36
CA PHE A 277 -4.01 9.24 -1.40
C PHE A 277 -4.74 10.45 -1.97
N LEU A 278 -6.06 10.39 -2.02
CA LEU A 278 -6.92 11.41 -2.62
C LEU A 278 -7.98 11.85 -1.61
N PRO A 279 -8.08 13.15 -1.31
CA PRO A 279 -9.14 13.65 -0.46
C PRO A 279 -10.52 13.45 -1.11
N LEU A 280 -11.53 13.07 -0.28
CA LEU A 280 -12.91 12.88 -0.73
C LEU A 280 -13.85 14.00 -0.33
N ASP A 281 -13.60 14.67 0.79
CA ASP A 281 -14.49 15.63 1.42
C ASP A 281 -13.83 17.03 1.58
N LYS A 282 -13.21 17.50 0.49
CA LYS A 282 -12.70 18.89 0.40
C LYS A 282 -13.80 19.89 0.14
#